data_15d369d807858c4dd44cce2415c12bad
#
_entry.id   15d369d807858c4dd44cce2415c12bad
#
_cell.length_a   1.000
_cell.length_b   1.000
_cell.length_c   1.000
_cell.angle_alpha   90.00
_cell.angle_beta   90.00
_cell.angle_gamma   90.00
#
_symmetry.space_group_name_H-M   'P 1'
#
loop_
_entity.id
_entity.type
_entity.pdbx_description
1 polymer ?
#
loop_
_entity_poly.entity_id
_entity_poly.type
_entity_poly.pdbx_seq_one_letter_code
_entity_poly.pdbx_strand_id
1 'polypeptide(L)'
;MIGRFFGSIMLSNITDNTKKYTYVALVLLLALVSGSFVTDWSWNIGVVFMVVAVANFLLMQLGKGNAGRSLAVFALVAATLALVTAFTSGDIALWAVISIGMFNSIMFPNIFTLAVKDLDPGELSTASGIINTLICGGAIIPLIMGKIADLSGYSWAFVVPALCYLYIFFYAVKGSKFRSA
;
A
#
# COMPACT_ATOMS: atom_id res chain seq x y z
N MET A 1 -0.37 -0.10 -9.39
CA MET A 1 0.79 0.44 -10.12
C MET A 1 1.07 1.90 -9.77
N ILE A 2 0.09 2.80 -9.77
CA ILE A 2 0.23 4.24 -9.52
C ILE A 2 1.00 4.57 -8.23
N GLY A 3 0.69 3.91 -7.12
CA GLY A 3 1.40 4.13 -5.86
C GLY A 3 2.90 3.79 -5.89
N ARG A 4 3.32 2.83 -6.73
CA ARG A 4 4.76 2.51 -6.89
C ARG A 4 5.52 3.64 -7.59
N PHE A 5 4.89 4.34 -8.53
CA PHE A 5 5.50 5.51 -9.17
C PHE A 5 5.71 6.64 -8.17
N PHE A 6 4.75 6.90 -7.28
CA PHE A 6 4.96 7.85 -6.19
C PHE A 6 6.12 7.45 -5.29
N GLY A 7 6.20 6.16 -4.93
CA GLY A 7 7.30 5.63 -4.12
C GLY A 7 8.66 5.86 -4.76
N SER A 8 8.81 5.51 -6.04
CA SER A 8 10.07 5.70 -6.76
C SER A 8 10.45 7.17 -6.95
N ILE A 9 9.49 8.08 -7.18
CA ILE A 9 9.76 9.51 -7.30
C ILE A 9 10.24 10.10 -5.97
N MET A 10 9.61 9.71 -4.86
CA MET A 10 9.97 10.25 -3.54
C MET A 10 11.28 9.69 -2.98
N LEU A 11 11.62 8.45 -3.33
CA LEU A 11 12.86 7.79 -2.91
C LEU A 11 14.02 8.07 -3.89
N SER A 12 13.75 8.68 -5.05
CA SER A 12 14.78 9.09 -5.98
C SER A 12 15.53 10.31 -5.49
N ASN A 13 16.86 10.35 -5.71
CA ASN A 13 17.72 11.50 -5.39
C ASN A 13 17.54 12.68 -6.37
N ILE A 14 16.29 12.98 -6.77
CA ILE A 14 16.00 14.12 -7.63
C ILE A 14 16.08 15.38 -6.77
N THR A 15 17.18 16.12 -6.92
CA THR A 15 17.47 17.36 -6.19
C THR A 15 16.64 18.56 -6.73
N ASP A 16 16.13 18.43 -7.95
CA ASP A 16 15.36 19.50 -8.62
C ASP A 16 13.88 19.38 -8.29
N ASN A 17 13.39 20.28 -7.45
CA ASN A 17 11.99 20.32 -7.03
C ASN A 17 11.02 20.44 -8.21
N THR A 18 11.37 21.17 -9.26
CA THR A 18 10.52 21.36 -10.44
C THR A 18 10.27 20.02 -11.14
N LYS A 19 11.33 19.25 -11.38
CA LYS A 19 11.23 17.92 -12.01
C LYS A 19 10.40 16.96 -11.15
N LYS A 20 10.57 17.01 -9.82
CA LYS A 20 9.83 16.19 -8.88
C LYS A 20 8.32 16.44 -8.96
N TYR A 21 7.89 17.71 -8.95
CA TYR A 21 6.47 18.07 -9.07
C TYR A 21 5.91 17.75 -10.46
N THR A 22 6.72 17.88 -11.53
CA THR A 22 6.30 17.48 -12.88
C THR A 22 6.00 15.99 -12.96
N TYR A 23 6.86 15.13 -12.38
CA TYR A 23 6.60 13.69 -12.34
C TYR A 23 5.37 13.33 -11.49
N VAL A 24 5.16 14.02 -10.37
CA VAL A 24 3.95 13.84 -9.55
C VAL A 24 2.70 14.22 -10.33
N ALA A 25 2.71 15.35 -11.05
CA ALA A 25 1.60 15.78 -11.89
C ALA A 25 1.29 14.76 -13.01
N LEU A 26 2.33 14.20 -13.63
CA LEU A 26 2.19 13.16 -14.65
C LEU A 26 1.56 11.88 -14.09
N VAL A 27 1.95 11.46 -12.89
CA VAL A 27 1.35 10.29 -12.22
C VAL A 27 -0.11 10.54 -11.83
N LEU A 28 -0.46 11.75 -11.39
CA LEU A 28 -1.84 12.13 -11.11
C LEU A 28 -2.70 12.13 -12.37
N LEU A 29 -2.17 12.62 -13.48
CA LEU A 29 -2.83 12.58 -14.77
C LEU A 29 -3.04 11.14 -15.25
N LEU A 30 -2.05 10.27 -15.07
CA LEU A 30 -2.18 8.84 -15.35
C LEU A 30 -3.25 8.19 -14.47
N ALA A 31 -3.38 8.59 -13.20
CA ALA A 31 -4.43 8.10 -12.30
C ALA A 31 -5.83 8.47 -12.82
N LEU A 32 -6.01 9.71 -13.24
CA LEU A 32 -7.27 10.20 -13.81
C LEU A 32 -7.62 9.45 -15.10
N VAL A 33 -6.68 9.36 -16.03
CA VAL A 33 -6.91 8.69 -17.32
C VAL A 33 -7.18 7.21 -17.14
N SER A 34 -6.40 6.51 -16.30
CA SER A 34 -6.61 5.07 -16.06
C SER A 34 -7.93 4.79 -15.35
N GLY A 35 -8.34 5.63 -14.41
CA GLY A 35 -9.64 5.53 -13.73
C GLY A 35 -10.81 5.72 -14.70
N SER A 36 -10.70 6.73 -15.58
CA SER A 36 -11.72 7.01 -16.59
C SER A 36 -11.80 5.91 -17.66
N PHE A 37 -10.64 5.40 -18.09
CA PHE A 37 -10.56 4.36 -19.13
C PHE A 37 -11.20 3.03 -18.70
N VAL A 38 -11.00 2.62 -17.46
CA VAL A 38 -11.54 1.35 -16.91
C VAL A 38 -13.07 1.39 -16.78
N THR A 39 -13.67 2.58 -16.80
CA THR A 39 -15.10 2.80 -16.56
C THR A 39 -15.81 3.47 -17.75
N ASP A 40 -15.48 3.04 -18.96
CA ASP A 40 -16.09 3.55 -20.20
C ASP A 40 -16.10 5.09 -20.28
N TRP A 41 -14.96 5.72 -19.95
CA TRP A 41 -14.75 7.18 -19.93
C TRP A 41 -15.63 7.95 -18.93
N SER A 42 -15.97 7.33 -17.80
CA SER A 42 -16.64 8.01 -16.71
C SER A 42 -15.70 8.96 -15.96
N TRP A 43 -15.74 10.25 -16.29
CA TRP A 43 -14.90 11.28 -15.68
C TRP A 43 -15.07 11.39 -14.15
N ASN A 44 -16.28 11.14 -13.64
CA ASN A 44 -16.55 11.18 -12.19
C ASN A 44 -15.69 10.15 -11.45
N ILE A 45 -15.57 8.95 -11.99
CA ILE A 45 -14.77 7.88 -11.39
C ILE A 45 -13.27 8.20 -11.53
N GLY A 46 -12.84 8.75 -12.67
CA GLY A 46 -11.47 9.23 -12.86
C GLY A 46 -11.07 10.28 -11.81
N VAL A 47 -11.96 11.21 -11.48
CA VAL A 47 -11.75 12.22 -10.44
C VAL A 47 -11.58 11.57 -9.07
N VAL A 48 -12.40 10.58 -8.71
CA VAL A 48 -12.25 9.85 -7.44
C VAL A 48 -10.90 9.15 -7.35
N PHE A 49 -10.47 8.48 -8.43
CA PHE A 49 -9.13 7.88 -8.50
C PHE A 49 -8.02 8.91 -8.29
N MET A 50 -8.16 10.08 -8.89
CA MET A 50 -7.20 11.18 -8.71
C MET A 50 -7.19 11.68 -7.27
N VAL A 51 -8.36 11.84 -6.63
CA VAL A 51 -8.45 12.25 -5.21
C VAL A 51 -7.76 11.24 -4.30
N VAL A 52 -7.99 9.92 -4.51
CA VAL A 52 -7.33 8.86 -3.75
C VAL A 52 -5.81 8.88 -4.00
N ALA A 53 -5.37 9.17 -5.23
CA ALA A 53 -3.95 9.30 -5.56
C ALA A 53 -3.32 10.52 -4.87
N VAL A 54 -4.01 11.65 -4.80
CA VAL A 54 -3.57 12.85 -4.06
C VAL A 54 -3.46 12.53 -2.56
N ALA A 55 -4.47 11.88 -1.97
CA ALA A 55 -4.45 11.46 -0.57
C ALA A 55 -3.25 10.54 -0.30
N ASN A 56 -2.99 9.57 -1.18
CA ASN A 56 -1.84 8.69 -1.12
C ASN A 56 -0.52 9.47 -1.12
N PHE A 57 -0.39 10.44 -2.02
CA PHE A 57 0.80 11.30 -2.11
C PHE A 57 1.00 12.16 -0.85
N LEU A 58 -0.08 12.75 -0.31
CA LEU A 58 -0.02 13.56 0.91
C LEU A 58 0.38 12.71 2.13
N LEU A 59 -0.21 11.52 2.28
CA LEU A 59 0.15 10.58 3.35
C LEU A 59 1.61 10.13 3.25
N MET A 60 2.12 9.98 2.03
CA MET A 60 3.52 9.64 1.82
C MET A 60 4.47 10.75 2.31
N GLN A 61 4.08 12.02 2.17
CA GLN A 61 4.88 13.13 2.70
C GLN A 61 4.97 13.11 4.23
N LEU A 62 3.95 12.58 4.95
CA LEU A 62 3.98 12.41 6.40
C LEU A 62 5.09 11.44 6.85
N GLY A 63 5.49 10.53 5.99
CA GLY A 63 6.60 9.60 6.24
C GLY A 63 7.98 10.27 6.29
N LYS A 64 8.13 11.50 5.77
CA LYS A 64 9.36 12.31 5.75
C LYS A 64 10.62 11.52 5.33
N GLY A 65 10.49 10.66 4.31
CA GLY A 65 11.59 9.83 3.82
C GLY A 65 12.00 8.66 4.74
N ASN A 66 11.32 8.44 5.86
CA ASN A 66 11.58 7.31 6.75
C ASN A 66 10.66 6.14 6.39
N ALA A 67 11.23 5.04 5.89
CA ALA A 67 10.48 3.86 5.45
C ALA A 67 9.59 3.27 6.55
N GLY A 68 10.05 3.26 7.82
CA GLY A 68 9.28 2.76 8.94
C GLY A 68 8.05 3.62 9.26
N ARG A 69 8.21 4.96 9.24
CA ARG A 69 7.09 5.88 9.47
C ARG A 69 6.09 5.82 8.32
N SER A 70 6.58 5.82 7.09
CA SER A 70 5.71 5.66 5.91
C SER A 70 4.92 4.35 6.00
N LEU A 71 5.58 3.23 6.27
CA LEU A 71 4.94 1.94 6.40
C LEU A 71 3.87 1.92 7.51
N ALA A 72 4.15 2.52 8.69
CA ALA A 72 3.20 2.61 9.78
C ALA A 72 1.92 3.38 9.39
N VAL A 73 2.08 4.55 8.75
CA VAL A 73 0.94 5.36 8.30
C VAL A 73 0.09 4.60 7.28
N PHE A 74 0.73 4.02 6.26
CA PHE A 74 0.03 3.28 5.21
C PHE A 74 -0.66 2.02 5.74
N ALA A 75 -0.02 1.28 6.65
CA ALA A 75 -0.60 0.10 7.27
C ALA A 75 -1.82 0.46 8.13
N LEU A 76 -1.77 1.55 8.89
CA LEU A 76 -2.89 2.00 9.70
C LEU A 76 -4.08 2.43 8.82
N VAL A 77 -3.83 3.20 7.76
CA VAL A 77 -4.88 3.62 6.81
C VAL A 77 -5.50 2.40 6.13
N ALA A 78 -4.70 1.45 5.66
CA ALA A 78 -5.21 0.24 5.02
C ALA A 78 -6.01 -0.64 6.00
N ALA A 79 -5.56 -0.76 7.27
CA ALA A 79 -6.31 -1.47 8.30
C ALA A 79 -7.68 -0.81 8.55
N THR A 80 -7.70 0.52 8.65
CA THR A 80 -8.95 1.28 8.83
C THR A 80 -9.90 1.10 7.64
N LEU A 81 -9.39 1.18 6.41
CA LEU A 81 -10.19 0.95 5.21
C LEU A 81 -10.72 -0.49 5.13
N ALA A 82 -9.92 -1.49 5.53
CA ALA A 82 -10.37 -2.87 5.58
C ALA A 82 -11.48 -3.07 6.62
N LEU A 83 -11.40 -2.43 7.78
CA LEU A 83 -12.48 -2.42 8.77
C LEU A 83 -13.72 -1.69 8.23
N VAL A 84 -13.56 -0.53 7.59
CA VAL A 84 -14.68 0.16 6.93
C VAL A 84 -15.37 -0.78 5.94
N THR A 85 -14.62 -1.51 5.12
CA THR A 85 -15.17 -2.49 4.18
C THR A 85 -15.91 -3.62 4.90
N ALA A 86 -15.41 -4.08 6.06
CA ALA A 86 -16.04 -5.14 6.85
C ALA A 86 -17.39 -4.72 7.45
N PHE A 87 -17.55 -3.44 7.78
CA PHE A 87 -18.76 -2.92 8.46
C PHE A 87 -19.69 -2.10 7.57
N THR A 88 -19.33 -1.89 6.30
CA THR A 88 -20.17 -1.14 5.35
C THR A 88 -20.49 -2.00 4.13
N SER A 89 -21.42 -1.54 3.30
CA SER A 89 -21.84 -2.19 2.06
C SER A 89 -22.07 -1.15 0.96
N GLY A 90 -22.26 -1.62 -0.27
CA GLY A 90 -22.49 -0.75 -1.43
C GLY A 90 -21.24 0.03 -1.85
N ASP A 91 -21.46 1.26 -2.33
CA ASP A 91 -20.41 2.09 -2.92
C ASP A 91 -19.27 2.45 -1.96
N ILE A 92 -19.59 2.62 -0.66
CA ILE A 92 -18.58 2.94 0.37
C ILE A 92 -17.58 1.79 0.50
N ALA A 93 -18.08 0.55 0.61
CA ALA A 93 -17.24 -0.63 0.68
C ALA A 93 -16.40 -0.80 -0.59
N LEU A 94 -17.00 -0.59 -1.78
CA LEU A 94 -16.30 -0.66 -3.06
C LEU A 94 -15.12 0.31 -3.13
N TRP A 95 -15.36 1.59 -2.78
CA TRP A 95 -14.32 2.61 -2.81
C TRP A 95 -13.25 2.38 -1.75
N ALA A 96 -13.61 1.84 -0.59
CA ALA A 96 -12.65 1.46 0.44
C ALA A 96 -11.71 0.35 -0.06
N VAL A 97 -12.23 -0.70 -0.70
CA VAL A 97 -11.42 -1.79 -1.29
C VAL A 97 -10.47 -1.28 -2.36
N ILE A 98 -10.97 -0.45 -3.29
CA ILE A 98 -10.13 0.15 -4.35
C ILE A 98 -9.00 0.97 -3.73
N SER A 99 -9.30 1.76 -2.70
CA SER A 99 -8.32 2.58 -1.98
C SER A 99 -7.27 1.72 -1.28
N ILE A 100 -7.64 0.60 -0.65
CA ILE A 100 -6.68 -0.35 -0.05
C ILE A 100 -5.63 -0.78 -1.08
N GLY A 101 -6.05 -1.14 -2.30
CA GLY A 101 -5.13 -1.55 -3.37
C GLY A 101 -4.09 -0.46 -3.70
N MET A 102 -4.49 0.80 -3.65
CA MET A 102 -3.62 1.94 -3.92
C MET A 102 -2.61 2.16 -2.80
N PHE A 103 -3.04 2.10 -1.53
CA PHE A 103 -2.16 2.23 -0.37
C PHE A 103 -1.22 1.03 -0.23
N ASN A 104 -1.69 -0.18 -0.51
CA ASN A 104 -0.89 -1.40 -0.43
C ASN A 104 0.30 -1.40 -1.40
N SER A 105 0.20 -0.69 -2.53
CA SER A 105 1.24 -0.68 -3.56
C SER A 105 2.59 -0.11 -3.10
N ILE A 106 2.62 0.70 -2.03
CA ILE A 106 3.83 1.32 -1.45
C ILE A 106 4.37 0.49 -0.28
N MET A 107 3.56 -0.36 0.34
CA MET A 107 3.97 -1.09 1.54
C MET A 107 5.11 -2.07 1.28
N PHE A 108 5.04 -2.83 0.18
CA PHE A 108 6.05 -3.84 -0.13
C PHE A 108 7.46 -3.27 -0.27
N PRO A 109 7.72 -2.19 -1.05
CA PRO A 109 9.03 -1.55 -1.08
C PRO A 109 9.54 -1.10 0.28
N ASN A 110 8.66 -0.55 1.13
CA ASN A 110 9.04 -0.12 2.47
C ASN A 110 9.37 -1.29 3.39
N ILE A 111 8.60 -2.39 3.34
CA ILE A 111 8.88 -3.62 4.09
C ILE A 111 10.23 -4.18 3.66
N PHE A 112 10.46 -4.28 2.34
CA PHE A 112 11.71 -4.77 1.79
C PHE A 112 12.91 -3.92 2.25
N THR A 113 12.82 -2.60 2.12
CA THR A 113 13.87 -1.68 2.57
C THR A 113 14.18 -1.85 4.06
N LEU A 114 13.17 -2.00 4.92
CA LEU A 114 13.37 -2.22 6.35
C LEU A 114 13.96 -3.59 6.67
N ALA A 115 13.58 -4.61 5.92
CA ALA A 115 14.04 -5.98 6.15
C ALA A 115 15.49 -6.20 5.73
N VAL A 116 15.94 -5.51 4.67
CA VAL A 116 17.33 -5.63 4.16
C VAL A 116 18.26 -4.55 4.71
N LYS A 117 17.73 -3.60 5.48
CA LYS A 117 18.51 -2.56 6.12
C LYS A 117 19.57 -3.20 7.05
N ASP A 118 20.77 -2.67 7.03
CA ASP A 118 21.89 -3.10 7.89
C ASP A 118 22.35 -4.58 7.64
N LEU A 119 22.07 -5.15 6.44
CA LEU A 119 22.63 -6.42 5.98
C LEU A 119 23.94 -6.23 5.22
N ASP A 120 24.86 -7.14 5.42
CA ASP A 120 26.08 -7.18 4.59
C ASP A 120 25.75 -7.57 3.13
N PRO A 121 26.54 -7.08 2.15
CA PRO A 121 26.29 -7.36 0.72
C PRO A 121 26.19 -8.86 0.40
N GLY A 122 26.91 -9.72 1.13
CA GLY A 122 26.85 -11.17 0.97
C GLY A 122 25.54 -11.81 1.43
N GLU A 123 24.90 -11.23 2.43
CA GLU A 123 23.63 -11.71 2.99
C GLU A 123 22.40 -11.17 2.23
N LEU A 124 22.57 -10.05 1.53
CA LEU A 124 21.48 -9.36 0.84
C LEU A 124 20.78 -10.25 -0.19
N SER A 125 21.53 -11.06 -0.93
CA SER A 125 20.97 -11.98 -1.93
C SER A 125 20.08 -13.04 -1.30
N THR A 126 20.57 -13.67 -0.23
CA THR A 126 19.84 -14.71 0.51
C THR A 126 18.59 -14.14 1.17
N ALA A 127 18.71 -12.99 1.84
CA ALA A 127 17.57 -12.31 2.48
C ALA A 127 16.50 -11.92 1.47
N SER A 128 16.89 -11.38 0.32
CA SER A 128 15.97 -11.03 -0.77
C SER A 128 15.25 -12.27 -1.31
N GLY A 129 15.94 -13.40 -1.44
CA GLY A 129 15.34 -14.68 -1.83
C GLY A 129 14.30 -15.15 -0.82
N ILE A 130 14.61 -15.10 0.48
CA ILE A 130 13.68 -15.50 1.55
C ILE A 130 12.44 -14.60 1.54
N ILE A 131 12.61 -13.27 1.45
CA ILE A 131 11.48 -12.33 1.41
C ILE A 131 10.58 -12.61 0.21
N ASN A 132 11.16 -12.84 -0.97
CA ASN A 132 10.39 -13.18 -2.17
C ASN A 132 9.65 -14.52 -2.03
N THR A 133 10.26 -15.52 -1.39
CA THR A 133 9.60 -16.81 -1.13
C THR A 133 8.40 -16.64 -0.18
N LEU A 134 8.51 -15.76 0.83
CA LEU A 134 7.41 -15.47 1.77
C LEU A 134 6.18 -14.79 1.11
N ILE A 135 6.32 -14.25 -0.11
CA ILE A 135 5.18 -13.75 -0.92
C ILE A 135 4.17 -14.89 -1.20
N CYS A 136 4.59 -16.15 -1.15
CA CYS A 136 3.67 -17.30 -1.22
C CYS A 136 2.55 -17.25 -0.15
N GLY A 137 2.75 -16.54 0.97
CA GLY A 137 1.70 -16.24 1.94
C GLY A 137 0.49 -15.53 1.34
N GLY A 138 0.69 -14.81 0.21
CA GLY A 138 -0.38 -14.22 -0.59
C GLY A 138 -1.36 -15.23 -1.18
N ALA A 139 -1.02 -16.51 -1.26
CA ALA A 139 -1.95 -17.56 -1.65
C ALA A 139 -2.82 -18.05 -0.49
N ILE A 140 -2.30 -18.02 0.73
CA ILE A 140 -2.99 -18.55 1.93
C ILE A 140 -4.10 -17.60 2.40
N ILE A 141 -3.82 -16.30 2.44
CA ILE A 141 -4.78 -15.30 2.93
C ILE A 141 -6.09 -15.28 2.13
N PRO A 142 -6.08 -15.27 0.78
CA PRO A 142 -7.31 -15.34 -0.01
C PRO A 142 -8.13 -16.61 0.24
N LEU A 143 -7.48 -17.76 0.49
CA LEU A 143 -8.19 -18.99 0.83
C LEU A 143 -8.94 -18.88 2.17
N ILE A 144 -8.30 -18.29 3.18
CA ILE A 144 -8.93 -18.03 4.48
C ILE A 144 -10.09 -17.04 4.30
N MET A 145 -9.88 -15.96 3.53
CA MET A 145 -10.93 -14.99 3.23
C MET A 145 -12.11 -15.63 2.50
N GLY A 146 -11.85 -16.49 1.50
CA GLY A 146 -12.91 -17.23 0.79
C GLY A 146 -13.75 -18.08 1.74
N LYS A 147 -13.10 -18.84 2.63
CA LYS A 147 -13.81 -19.67 3.62
C LYS A 147 -14.65 -18.84 4.59
N ILE A 148 -14.17 -17.68 5.03
CA ILE A 148 -14.94 -16.77 5.89
C ILE A 148 -16.10 -16.16 5.11
N ALA A 149 -15.88 -15.79 3.85
CA ALA A 149 -16.93 -15.26 2.99
C ALA A 149 -18.08 -16.25 2.79
N ASP A 150 -17.77 -17.55 2.62
CA ASP A 150 -18.76 -18.61 2.48
C ASP A 150 -19.56 -18.86 3.78
N LEU A 151 -18.93 -18.68 4.95
CA LEU A 151 -19.55 -18.94 6.25
C LEU A 151 -20.30 -17.73 6.84
N SER A 152 -19.76 -16.53 6.66
CA SER A 152 -20.21 -15.33 7.38
C SER A 152 -20.50 -14.14 6.46
N GLY A 153 -20.31 -14.31 5.15
CA GLY A 153 -20.52 -13.27 4.14
C GLY A 153 -19.24 -12.50 3.77
N TYR A 154 -19.28 -11.89 2.59
CA TYR A 154 -18.12 -11.23 1.98
C TYR A 154 -17.52 -10.10 2.81
N SER A 155 -18.36 -9.31 3.49
CA SER A 155 -17.90 -8.19 4.31
C SER A 155 -16.99 -8.64 5.44
N TRP A 156 -17.34 -9.71 6.15
CA TRP A 156 -16.54 -10.26 7.25
C TRP A 156 -15.18 -10.82 6.83
N ALA A 157 -15.04 -11.23 5.57
CA ALA A 157 -13.76 -11.69 5.05
C ALA A 157 -12.67 -10.60 5.12
N PHE A 158 -13.05 -9.32 5.11
CA PHE A 158 -12.10 -8.20 5.18
C PHE A 158 -11.50 -7.96 6.58
N VAL A 159 -12.00 -8.64 7.62
CA VAL A 159 -11.35 -8.64 8.93
C VAL A 159 -9.96 -9.28 8.86
N VAL A 160 -9.78 -10.28 8.01
CA VAL A 160 -8.47 -10.97 7.86
C VAL A 160 -7.38 -10.01 7.37
N PRO A 161 -7.54 -9.31 6.24
CA PRO A 161 -6.54 -8.32 5.83
C PRO A 161 -6.40 -7.17 6.84
N ALA A 162 -7.45 -6.79 7.56
CA ALA A 162 -7.33 -5.78 8.62
C ALA A 162 -6.33 -6.22 9.70
N LEU A 163 -6.39 -7.47 10.16
CA LEU A 163 -5.44 -8.04 11.12
C LEU A 163 -4.02 -8.11 10.53
N CYS A 164 -3.88 -8.48 9.25
CA CYS A 164 -2.59 -8.48 8.57
C CYS A 164 -1.98 -7.06 8.53
N TYR A 165 -2.77 -6.03 8.24
CA TYR A 165 -2.29 -4.64 8.23
C TYR A 165 -1.93 -4.15 9.63
N LEU A 166 -2.63 -4.56 10.67
CA LEU A 166 -2.25 -4.27 12.07
C LEU A 166 -0.92 -4.92 12.44
N TYR A 167 -0.66 -6.14 11.96
CA TYR A 167 0.64 -6.78 12.12
C TYR A 167 1.76 -6.00 11.39
N ILE A 168 1.51 -5.54 10.16
CA ILE A 168 2.47 -4.70 9.41
C ILE A 168 2.72 -3.38 10.16
N PHE A 169 1.69 -2.78 10.74
CA PHE A 169 1.84 -1.60 11.59
C PHE A 169 2.74 -1.87 12.80
N PHE A 170 2.52 -2.96 13.52
CA PHE A 170 3.38 -3.38 14.63
C PHE A 170 4.83 -3.56 14.18
N TYR A 171 5.05 -4.24 13.04
CA TYR A 171 6.39 -4.42 12.46
C TYR A 171 7.05 -3.08 12.14
N ALA A 172 6.32 -2.14 11.56
CA ALA A 172 6.84 -0.82 11.20
C ALA A 172 7.27 0.01 12.42
N VAL A 173 6.54 -0.10 13.53
CA VAL A 173 6.78 0.72 14.75
C VAL A 173 7.82 0.09 15.68
N LYS A 174 7.76 -1.23 15.87
CA LYS A 174 8.60 -1.97 16.84
C LYS A 174 9.46 -3.04 16.19
N GLY A 175 8.89 -3.90 15.33
CA GLY A 175 9.54 -5.09 14.81
C GLY A 175 10.82 -4.79 14.04
N SER A 176 10.85 -3.71 13.25
CA SER A 176 12.02 -3.29 12.48
C SER A 176 13.17 -2.73 13.33
N LYS A 177 12.92 -2.42 14.63
CA LYS A 177 13.93 -1.84 15.53
C LYS A 177 14.69 -2.87 16.35
N PHE A 178 14.18 -4.09 16.47
CA PHE A 178 14.83 -5.15 17.25
C PHE A 178 16.18 -5.59 16.68
N ARG A 179 16.49 -5.21 15.45
CA ARG A 179 17.75 -5.57 14.78
C ARG A 179 18.87 -4.53 14.99
N SER A 180 18.56 -3.35 15.46
CA SER A 180 19.51 -2.25 15.66
C SER A 180 20.03 -2.17 17.13
N ALA A 181 19.78 -3.18 17.93
CA ALA A 181 20.32 -3.38 19.27
C ALA A 181 21.29 -4.56 19.30
#